data_db1ea991111645ec6d1a60a24082d6ec
#
_entry.id   db1ea991111645ec6d1a60a24082d6ec
#
_cell.length_a   1.000
_cell.length_b   1.000
_cell.length_c   1.000
_cell.angle_alpha   90.00
_cell.angle_beta   90.00
_cell.angle_gamma   90.00
#
_symmetry.space_group_name_H-M   'P 1'
#
loop_
_entity.id
_entity.type
_entity.pdbx_description
1 polymer ?
#
loop_
_entity_poly.entity_id
_entity_poly.type
_entity_poly.pdbx_seq_one_letter_code
_entity_poly.pdbx_strand_id
1 'polypeptide(L)'
;PTPNSRSGLLPELFHSCRLSEVLGALRTIQQGATGRPLYLAGFSLGGNFLLRAAAAARHEGIEVARVVAISPVLDPKHTLHALEHGAALYSRYFVLKWSRSLVKKQAAWPGDYDFTALMRRGGLRHMTAELVSTHTSFPTLDDYFEGYAITGERLAQLEAPSTIIAALDDPIISPSDLPRLAAPAALSIVLTPHG
;
A
#
# COMPACT_ATOMS: atom_id res chain seq x y z
N PRO A 1 -23.12 5.60 -21.05
CA PRO A 1 -22.50 4.57 -20.23
C PRO A 1 -23.59 3.86 -19.45
N THR A 2 -23.72 2.55 -19.67
CA THR A 2 -24.68 1.73 -18.94
C THR A 2 -24.27 1.66 -17.46
N PRO A 3 -25.20 1.53 -16.49
CA PRO A 3 -24.90 1.42 -15.06
C PRO A 3 -23.84 0.36 -14.72
N ASN A 4 -23.70 -0.67 -15.55
CA ASN A 4 -22.73 -1.76 -15.39
C ASN A 4 -21.26 -1.37 -15.69
N SER A 5 -20.99 -0.26 -16.36
CA SER A 5 -19.60 0.15 -16.68
C SER A 5 -18.87 0.78 -15.49
N ARG A 6 -19.58 1.15 -14.42
CA ARG A 6 -19.03 1.71 -13.19
C ARG A 6 -18.91 0.69 -12.05
N SER A 7 -19.41 -0.53 -12.24
CA SER A 7 -19.32 -1.59 -11.25
C SER A 7 -17.86 -1.94 -10.97
N GLY A 8 -17.39 -1.68 -9.75
CA GLY A 8 -16.03 -1.96 -9.30
C GLY A 8 -15.12 -0.74 -9.12
N LEU A 9 -15.55 0.47 -9.50
CA LEU A 9 -14.80 1.70 -9.22
C LEU A 9 -15.61 2.59 -8.28
N LEU A 10 -15.16 2.73 -7.05
CA LEU A 10 -15.74 3.67 -6.09
C LEU A 10 -15.54 5.12 -6.59
N PRO A 11 -16.44 6.08 -6.21
CA PRO A 11 -16.27 7.48 -6.59
C PRO A 11 -14.98 8.08 -6.05
N GLU A 12 -14.62 7.79 -4.80
CA GLU A 12 -13.40 8.32 -4.19
C GLU A 12 -12.13 7.72 -4.78
N LEU A 13 -11.03 8.46 -4.68
CA LEU A 13 -9.72 7.98 -5.08
C LEU A 13 -9.14 7.09 -3.95
N PHE A 14 -8.83 5.84 -4.27
CA PHE A 14 -8.13 4.96 -3.35
C PHE A 14 -6.66 5.41 -3.21
N HIS A 15 -6.18 5.52 -1.97
CA HIS A 15 -4.80 5.87 -1.68
C HIS A 15 -4.23 5.04 -0.51
N SER A 16 -2.90 5.06 -0.34
CA SER A 16 -2.18 4.16 0.59
C SER A 16 -2.56 4.30 2.06
N CYS A 17 -3.19 5.40 2.46
CA CYS A 17 -3.62 5.62 3.84
C CYS A 17 -5.07 5.17 4.12
N ARG A 18 -5.82 4.66 3.13
CA ARG A 18 -7.21 4.20 3.32
C ARG A 18 -7.27 2.78 3.93
N LEU A 19 -6.67 2.62 5.12
CA LEU A 19 -6.63 1.35 5.84
C LEU A 19 -8.03 0.86 6.25
N SER A 20 -8.93 1.78 6.58
CA SER A 20 -10.31 1.46 6.98
C SER A 20 -11.08 0.65 5.93
N GLU A 21 -10.83 0.87 4.65
CA GLU A 21 -11.46 0.10 3.57
C GLU A 21 -10.95 -1.35 3.56
N VAL A 22 -9.65 -1.54 3.77
CA VAL A 22 -9.06 -2.88 3.86
C VAL A 22 -9.61 -3.62 5.07
N LEU A 23 -9.70 -2.95 6.23
CA LEU A 23 -10.31 -3.51 7.44
C LEU A 23 -11.79 -3.85 7.23
N GLY A 24 -12.55 -2.99 6.56
CA GLY A 24 -13.94 -3.26 6.18
C GLY A 24 -14.08 -4.48 5.29
N ALA A 25 -13.22 -4.63 4.29
CA ALA A 25 -13.19 -5.81 3.42
C ALA A 25 -12.85 -7.09 4.20
N LEU A 26 -11.84 -7.05 5.09
CA LEU A 26 -11.47 -8.19 5.92
C LEU A 26 -12.62 -8.62 6.86
N ARG A 27 -13.33 -7.67 7.47
CA ARG A 27 -14.54 -7.99 8.28
C ARG A 27 -15.61 -8.68 7.44
N THR A 28 -15.87 -8.18 6.23
CA THR A 28 -16.85 -8.79 5.32
C THR A 28 -16.44 -10.22 4.94
N ILE A 29 -15.16 -10.45 4.65
CA ILE A 29 -14.63 -11.78 4.34
C ILE A 29 -14.77 -12.71 5.56
N GLN A 30 -14.41 -12.25 6.76
CA GLN A 30 -14.54 -13.03 8.00
C GLN A 30 -15.98 -13.44 8.26
N GLN A 31 -16.94 -12.52 8.09
CA GLN A 31 -18.36 -12.80 8.25
C GLN A 31 -18.87 -13.86 7.27
N GLY A 32 -18.39 -13.81 6.02
CA GLY A 32 -18.72 -14.81 4.99
C GLY A 32 -18.00 -16.15 5.14
N ALA A 33 -16.88 -16.17 5.87
CA ALA A 33 -16.03 -17.37 6.06
C ALA A 33 -16.13 -17.95 7.47
N THR A 34 -17.32 -17.95 8.06
CA THR A 34 -17.58 -18.37 9.45
C THR A 34 -16.83 -19.65 9.82
N GLY A 35 -16.05 -19.58 10.91
CA GLY A 35 -15.28 -20.71 11.43
C GLY A 35 -14.03 -21.10 10.61
N ARG A 36 -13.68 -20.33 9.58
CA ARG A 36 -12.47 -20.57 8.79
C ARG A 36 -11.36 -19.57 9.17
N PRO A 37 -10.09 -20.03 9.32
CA PRO A 37 -8.98 -19.14 9.61
C PRO A 37 -8.68 -18.22 8.43
N LEU A 38 -8.41 -16.94 8.71
CA LEU A 38 -8.08 -15.93 7.70
C LEU A 38 -6.56 -15.83 7.54
N TYR A 39 -6.05 -16.27 6.39
CA TYR A 39 -4.66 -16.16 5.99
C TYR A 39 -4.52 -15.01 4.99
N LEU A 40 -3.57 -14.12 5.23
CA LEU A 40 -3.33 -12.94 4.40
C LEU A 40 -1.95 -13.04 3.73
N ALA A 41 -1.89 -12.79 2.42
CA ALA A 41 -0.63 -12.70 1.69
C ALA A 41 -0.65 -11.50 0.76
N GLY A 42 0.45 -10.74 0.72
CA GLY A 42 0.53 -9.55 -0.11
C GLY A 42 1.95 -9.15 -0.48
N PHE A 43 2.08 -8.50 -1.64
CA PHE A 43 3.35 -8.00 -2.17
C PHE A 43 3.42 -6.47 -2.03
N SER A 44 4.63 -5.94 -1.84
CA SER A 44 4.90 -4.50 -1.90
C SER A 44 3.91 -3.68 -1.05
N LEU A 45 3.18 -2.74 -1.65
CA LEU A 45 2.14 -1.95 -0.96
C LEU A 45 1.02 -2.83 -0.38
N GLY A 46 0.65 -3.94 -1.03
CA GLY A 46 -0.31 -4.91 -0.49
C GLY A 46 0.19 -5.55 0.81
N GLY A 47 1.46 -5.96 0.86
CA GLY A 47 2.09 -6.46 2.09
C GLY A 47 2.10 -5.43 3.21
N ASN A 48 2.39 -4.16 2.89
CA ASN A 48 2.31 -3.05 3.83
C ASN A 48 0.89 -2.89 4.41
N PHE A 49 -0.15 -2.88 3.55
CA PHE A 49 -1.54 -2.80 4.00
C PHE A 49 -1.90 -3.95 4.95
N LEU A 50 -1.51 -5.17 4.61
CA LEU A 50 -1.85 -6.35 5.41
C LEU A 50 -1.16 -6.36 6.77
N LEU A 51 0.09 -5.91 6.86
CA LEU A 51 0.79 -5.78 8.15
C LEU A 51 0.12 -4.71 9.03
N ARG A 52 -0.24 -3.55 8.46
CA ARG A 52 -0.97 -2.51 9.20
C ARG A 52 -2.36 -2.99 9.61
N ALA A 53 -3.06 -3.69 8.73
CA ALA A 53 -4.38 -4.26 9.05
C ALA A 53 -4.29 -5.30 10.16
N ALA A 54 -3.26 -6.17 10.13
CA ALA A 54 -3.04 -7.16 11.18
C ALA A 54 -2.67 -6.53 12.53
N ALA A 55 -1.89 -5.43 12.53
CA ALA A 55 -1.59 -4.69 13.76
C ALA A 55 -2.84 -4.03 14.37
N ALA A 56 -3.83 -3.64 13.56
CA ALA A 56 -5.10 -3.10 14.00
C ALA A 56 -6.18 -4.17 14.25
N ALA A 57 -5.98 -5.40 13.79
CA ALA A 57 -7.01 -6.45 13.68
C ALA A 57 -7.72 -6.74 15.00
N ARG A 58 -6.97 -6.82 16.11
CA ARG A 58 -7.55 -7.08 17.43
C ARG A 58 -8.56 -6.02 17.85
N HIS A 59 -8.22 -4.75 17.69
CA HIS A 59 -9.10 -3.63 18.04
C HIS A 59 -10.35 -3.56 17.13
N GLU A 60 -10.23 -4.13 15.94
CA GLU A 60 -11.29 -4.16 14.92
C GLU A 60 -12.14 -5.44 14.95
N GLY A 61 -11.87 -6.36 15.90
CA GLY A 61 -12.57 -7.63 16.01
C GLY A 61 -12.32 -8.58 14.81
N ILE A 62 -11.15 -8.46 14.17
CA ILE A 62 -10.75 -9.28 13.03
C ILE A 62 -9.75 -10.34 13.50
N GLU A 63 -10.05 -11.60 13.25
CA GLU A 63 -9.18 -12.73 13.59
C GLU A 63 -8.31 -13.12 12.41
N VAL A 64 -7.02 -12.77 12.47
CA VAL A 64 -6.03 -13.10 11.44
C VAL A 64 -5.17 -14.26 11.94
N ALA A 65 -5.21 -15.37 11.23
CA ALA A 65 -4.42 -16.55 11.56
C ALA A 65 -2.94 -16.40 11.21
N ARG A 66 -2.62 -15.75 10.09
CA ARG A 66 -1.23 -15.49 9.65
C ARG A 66 -1.18 -14.44 8.55
N VAL A 67 -0.08 -13.69 8.52
CA VAL A 67 0.25 -12.78 7.42
C VAL A 67 1.58 -13.18 6.79
N VAL A 68 1.65 -13.13 5.46
CA VAL A 68 2.91 -13.20 4.70
C VAL A 68 3.00 -11.96 3.82
N ALA A 69 3.99 -11.13 4.09
CA ALA A 69 4.26 -9.90 3.35
C ALA A 69 5.57 -10.05 2.56
N ILE A 70 5.49 -10.00 1.23
CA ILE A 70 6.64 -10.18 0.35
C ILE A 70 7.09 -8.81 -0.15
N SER A 71 8.35 -8.45 0.10
CA SER A 71 8.93 -7.14 -0.18
C SER A 71 7.95 -5.99 0.14
N PRO A 72 7.40 -5.91 1.37
CA PRO A 72 6.43 -4.88 1.72
C PRO A 72 7.08 -3.49 1.68
N VAL A 73 6.33 -2.47 1.30
CA VAL A 73 6.80 -1.08 1.46
C VAL A 73 7.03 -0.80 2.94
N LEU A 74 8.27 -0.55 3.35
CA LEU A 74 8.66 -0.28 4.72
C LEU A 74 8.59 1.21 5.02
N ASP A 75 9.39 1.99 4.28
CA ASP A 75 9.41 3.45 4.28
C ASP A 75 9.05 3.98 2.89
N PRO A 76 7.89 4.62 2.73
CA PRO A 76 7.45 5.14 1.44
C PRO A 76 8.37 6.21 0.84
N LYS A 77 9.04 7.02 1.68
CA LYS A 77 9.98 8.05 1.22
C LYS A 77 11.18 7.40 0.54
N HIS A 78 11.75 6.37 1.17
CA HIS A 78 12.86 5.60 0.60
C HIS A 78 12.43 4.84 -0.64
N THR A 79 11.26 4.21 -0.64
CA THR A 79 10.70 3.52 -1.80
C THR A 79 10.54 4.47 -3.00
N LEU A 80 9.96 5.66 -2.80
CA LEU A 80 9.82 6.64 -3.86
C LEU A 80 11.18 7.12 -4.36
N HIS A 81 12.12 7.39 -3.46
CA HIS A 81 13.49 7.78 -3.83
C HIS A 81 14.17 6.71 -4.69
N ALA A 82 14.08 5.44 -4.30
CA ALA A 82 14.63 4.32 -5.06
C ALA A 82 14.00 4.21 -6.46
N LEU A 83 12.68 4.39 -6.57
CA LEU A 83 11.98 4.40 -7.86
C LEU A 83 12.41 5.55 -8.77
N GLU A 84 12.73 6.73 -8.21
CA GLU A 84 13.12 7.91 -9.00
C GLU A 84 14.59 7.89 -9.43
N HIS A 85 15.48 7.36 -8.58
CA HIS A 85 16.93 7.43 -8.78
C HIS A 85 17.55 6.07 -9.16
N GLY A 86 16.78 4.99 -9.08
CA GLY A 86 17.17 3.65 -9.52
C GLY A 86 17.06 3.47 -11.04
N ALA A 87 16.92 2.21 -11.47
CA ALA A 87 16.81 1.92 -12.91
C ALA A 87 15.56 2.57 -13.50
N ALA A 88 15.77 3.40 -14.54
CA ALA A 88 14.72 4.19 -15.20
C ALA A 88 13.53 3.34 -15.70
N LEU A 89 13.75 2.04 -15.93
CA LEU A 89 12.73 1.09 -16.34
C LEU A 89 11.61 0.97 -15.28
N TYR A 90 11.98 0.91 -13.99
CA TYR A 90 10.99 0.83 -12.90
C TYR A 90 10.15 2.11 -12.81
N SER A 91 10.80 3.27 -12.82
CA SER A 91 10.08 4.55 -12.80
C SER A 91 9.10 4.67 -13.96
N ARG A 92 9.53 4.36 -15.18
CA ARG A 92 8.68 4.37 -16.39
C ARG A 92 7.52 3.38 -16.28
N TYR A 93 7.78 2.17 -15.79
CA TYR A 93 6.74 1.16 -15.60
C TYR A 93 5.65 1.65 -14.63
N PHE A 94 6.05 2.20 -13.47
CA PHE A 94 5.10 2.68 -12.47
C PHE A 94 4.31 3.90 -12.96
N VAL A 95 4.97 4.87 -13.59
CA VAL A 95 4.28 6.03 -14.20
C VAL A 95 3.24 5.54 -15.23
N LEU A 96 3.61 4.62 -16.11
CA LEU A 96 2.71 4.08 -17.13
C LEU A 96 1.50 3.35 -16.51
N LYS A 97 1.75 2.48 -15.53
CA LYS A 97 0.69 1.73 -14.84
C LYS A 97 -0.26 2.67 -14.11
N TRP A 98 0.28 3.63 -13.40
CA TRP A 98 -0.52 4.59 -12.65
C TRP A 98 -1.33 5.51 -13.58
N SER A 99 -0.71 6.05 -14.63
CA SER A 99 -1.42 6.84 -15.64
C SER A 99 -2.58 6.07 -16.26
N ARG A 100 -2.40 4.79 -16.59
CA ARG A 100 -3.49 3.94 -17.08
C ARG A 100 -4.63 3.79 -16.08
N SER A 101 -4.30 3.68 -14.79
CA SER A 101 -5.30 3.61 -13.71
C SER A 101 -6.09 4.92 -13.60
N LEU A 102 -5.41 6.07 -13.65
CA LEU A 102 -6.02 7.39 -13.61
C LEU A 102 -6.93 7.65 -14.81
N VAL A 103 -6.51 7.26 -16.02
CA VAL A 103 -7.34 7.33 -17.24
C VAL A 103 -8.63 6.53 -17.06
N LYS A 104 -8.53 5.29 -16.53
CA LYS A 104 -9.73 4.47 -16.26
C LYS A 104 -10.64 5.14 -15.21
N LYS A 105 -10.06 5.72 -14.18
CA LYS A 105 -10.82 6.45 -13.15
C LYS A 105 -11.55 7.65 -13.75
N GLN A 106 -10.87 8.49 -14.51
CA GLN A 106 -11.47 9.65 -15.20
C GLN A 106 -12.58 9.23 -16.17
N ALA A 107 -12.38 8.15 -16.92
CA ALA A 107 -13.40 7.62 -17.84
C ALA A 107 -14.64 7.08 -17.12
N ALA A 108 -14.48 6.50 -15.93
CA ALA A 108 -15.59 6.00 -15.11
C ALA A 108 -16.38 7.13 -14.43
N TRP A 109 -15.73 8.25 -14.13
CA TRP A 109 -16.28 9.39 -13.39
C TRP A 109 -15.97 10.69 -14.10
N PRO A 110 -16.54 10.90 -15.33
CA PRO A 110 -16.33 12.11 -16.10
C PRO A 110 -17.02 13.29 -15.41
N GLY A 111 -16.28 14.38 -15.24
CA GLY A 111 -16.72 15.57 -14.51
C GLY A 111 -16.24 15.65 -13.06
N ASP A 112 -15.90 14.51 -12.43
CA ASP A 112 -15.33 14.48 -11.08
C ASP A 112 -13.80 14.50 -11.09
N TYR A 113 -13.18 14.00 -12.18
CA TYR A 113 -11.73 13.87 -12.30
C TYR A 113 -11.23 14.32 -13.67
N ASP A 114 -10.19 15.16 -13.66
CA ASP A 114 -9.35 15.47 -14.81
C ASP A 114 -7.88 15.33 -14.45
N PHE A 115 -7.24 14.26 -14.90
CA PHE A 115 -5.84 13.97 -14.69
C PHE A 115 -4.95 14.34 -15.89
N THR A 116 -5.49 15.03 -16.89
CA THR A 116 -4.77 15.33 -18.14
C THR A 116 -3.50 16.15 -17.89
N ALA A 117 -3.59 17.20 -17.07
CA ALA A 117 -2.44 18.05 -16.73
C ALA A 117 -1.40 17.29 -15.90
N LEU A 118 -1.85 16.46 -14.95
CA LEU A 118 -1.02 15.63 -14.09
C LEU A 118 -0.15 14.65 -14.92
N MET A 119 -0.77 13.96 -15.87
CA MET A 119 -0.09 12.98 -16.70
C MET A 119 0.94 13.59 -17.68
N ARG A 120 0.76 14.86 -18.06
CA ARG A 120 1.70 15.57 -18.94
C ARG A 120 2.99 15.97 -18.25
N ARG A 121 2.95 16.30 -16.96
CA ARG A 121 4.09 16.83 -16.21
C ARG A 121 5.04 15.75 -15.69
N GLY A 122 4.63 14.48 -15.70
CA GLY A 122 5.45 13.30 -15.47
C GLY A 122 6.12 13.21 -14.08
N GLY A 123 6.66 12.00 -13.77
CA GLY A 123 7.40 11.73 -12.54
C GLY A 123 6.51 11.31 -11.36
N LEU A 124 6.92 10.26 -10.66
CA LEU A 124 6.14 9.65 -9.58
C LEU A 124 5.91 10.62 -8.42
N ARG A 125 6.95 11.37 -8.03
CA ARG A 125 6.87 12.34 -6.94
C ARG A 125 5.87 13.45 -7.23
N HIS A 126 5.93 14.02 -8.44
CA HIS A 126 5.00 15.07 -8.85
C HIS A 126 3.57 14.55 -8.87
N MET A 127 3.34 13.38 -9.48
CA MET A 127 2.02 12.76 -9.51
C MET A 127 1.49 12.47 -8.10
N THR A 128 2.34 11.96 -7.20
CA THR A 128 1.93 11.71 -5.81
C THR A 128 1.60 13.01 -5.09
N ALA A 129 2.46 14.03 -5.18
CA ALA A 129 2.26 15.31 -4.51
C ALA A 129 0.96 15.99 -4.94
N GLU A 130 0.69 16.02 -6.25
CA GLU A 130 -0.52 16.60 -6.81
C GLU A 130 -1.78 15.85 -6.34
N LEU A 131 -1.76 14.50 -6.37
CA LEU A 131 -2.89 13.70 -5.90
C LEU A 131 -3.10 13.84 -4.40
N VAL A 132 -2.03 13.93 -3.61
CA VAL A 132 -2.13 14.15 -2.16
C VAL A 132 -2.76 15.50 -1.87
N SER A 133 -2.29 16.58 -2.50
CA SER A 133 -2.77 17.93 -2.25
C SER A 133 -4.21 18.18 -2.70
N THR A 134 -4.65 17.48 -3.79
CA THR A 134 -5.98 17.69 -4.37
C THR A 134 -7.05 16.73 -3.87
N HIS A 135 -6.65 15.49 -3.49
CA HIS A 135 -7.60 14.41 -3.24
C HIS A 135 -7.46 13.75 -1.87
N THR A 136 -6.65 14.32 -0.97
CA THR A 136 -6.53 13.84 0.40
C THR A 136 -6.55 14.99 1.40
N SER A 137 -6.67 14.68 2.67
CA SER A 137 -6.60 15.66 3.77
C SER A 137 -5.19 15.84 4.34
N PHE A 138 -4.16 15.21 3.74
CA PHE A 138 -2.79 15.33 4.23
C PHE A 138 -2.21 16.70 3.88
N PRO A 139 -1.65 17.45 4.86
CA PRO A 139 -1.09 18.77 4.62
C PRO A 139 0.12 18.75 3.68
N THR A 140 0.95 17.71 3.79
CA THR A 140 2.17 17.55 2.99
C THR A 140 2.31 16.13 2.44
N LEU A 141 3.18 15.98 1.43
CA LEU A 141 3.57 14.67 0.91
C LEU A 141 4.26 13.82 1.99
N ASP A 142 5.00 14.45 2.88
CA ASP A 142 5.67 13.78 3.98
C ASP A 142 4.70 13.23 5.01
N ASP A 143 3.68 13.99 5.39
CA ASP A 143 2.61 13.52 6.27
C ASP A 143 1.86 12.32 5.65
N TYR A 144 1.63 12.38 4.34
CA TYR A 144 1.03 11.27 3.61
C TYR A 144 1.91 10.00 3.68
N PHE A 145 3.22 10.11 3.46
CA PHE A 145 4.12 8.96 3.54
C PHE A 145 4.19 8.40 4.96
N GLU A 146 4.26 9.25 5.97
CA GLU A 146 4.20 8.84 7.36
C GLU A 146 2.88 8.13 7.70
N GLY A 147 1.79 8.50 7.03
CA GLY A 147 0.47 7.89 7.20
C GLY A 147 0.43 6.39 6.87
N TYR A 148 1.37 5.88 6.05
CA TYR A 148 1.42 4.45 5.72
C TYR A 148 2.80 3.81 5.84
N ALA A 149 3.81 4.50 6.34
CA ALA A 149 5.06 3.88 6.75
C ALA A 149 4.80 2.84 7.85
N ILE A 150 5.57 1.74 7.85
CA ILE A 150 5.51 0.71 8.89
C ILE A 150 6.75 0.67 9.78
N THR A 151 7.66 1.63 9.59
CA THR A 151 8.81 1.86 10.47
C THR A 151 8.40 2.45 11.82
N GLY A 152 9.31 2.45 12.79
CA GLY A 152 9.02 2.86 14.18
C GLY A 152 8.05 1.89 14.85
N GLU A 153 7.19 2.40 15.72
CA GLU A 153 6.30 1.62 16.58
C GLU A 153 5.01 1.15 15.86
N ARG A 154 4.90 1.34 14.55
CA ARG A 154 3.66 1.07 13.80
C ARG A 154 3.18 -0.38 13.87
N LEU A 155 4.11 -1.33 14.02
CA LEU A 155 3.81 -2.75 14.14
C LEU A 155 3.92 -3.27 15.58
N ALA A 156 4.12 -2.43 16.59
CA ALA A 156 4.27 -2.85 17.98
C ALA A 156 3.07 -3.64 18.51
N GLN A 157 1.86 -3.35 18.01
CA GLN A 157 0.61 -4.02 18.40
C GLN A 157 0.29 -5.26 17.55
N LEU A 158 1.24 -5.72 16.72
CA LEU A 158 1.05 -6.89 15.88
C LEU A 158 1.05 -8.18 16.72
N GLU A 159 -0.09 -8.85 16.81
CA GLU A 159 -0.27 -10.10 17.55
C GLU A 159 -0.40 -11.31 16.62
N ALA A 160 -0.93 -11.11 15.42
CA ALA A 160 -1.06 -12.17 14.43
C ALA A 160 0.32 -12.63 13.94
N PRO A 161 0.62 -13.95 13.93
CA PRO A 161 1.85 -14.47 13.38
C PRO A 161 2.10 -13.94 11.98
N SER A 162 3.19 -13.17 11.80
CA SER A 162 3.47 -12.46 10.56
C SER A 162 4.88 -12.70 10.09
N THR A 163 5.07 -12.86 8.80
CA THR A 163 6.38 -13.06 8.18
C THR A 163 6.59 -12.05 7.08
N ILE A 164 7.67 -11.28 7.18
CA ILE A 164 8.19 -10.47 6.07
C ILE A 164 9.23 -11.33 5.34
N ILE A 165 9.08 -11.46 4.02
CA ILE A 165 10.08 -12.04 3.13
C ILE A 165 10.65 -10.88 2.31
N ALA A 166 11.97 -10.65 2.38
CA ALA A 166 12.65 -9.59 1.67
C ALA A 166 13.96 -10.09 1.07
N ALA A 167 14.41 -9.47 -0.02
CA ALA A 167 15.68 -9.77 -0.66
C ALA A 167 16.73 -8.71 -0.32
N LEU A 168 17.98 -9.14 -0.14
CA LEU A 168 19.09 -8.23 0.15
C LEU A 168 19.44 -7.33 -1.05
N ASP A 169 19.14 -7.78 -2.25
CA ASP A 169 19.39 -7.10 -3.52
C ASP A 169 18.15 -6.38 -4.08
N ASP A 170 17.07 -6.21 -3.29
CA ASP A 170 15.86 -5.52 -3.75
C ASP A 170 16.19 -4.05 -4.10
N PRO A 171 16.07 -3.64 -5.38
CA PRO A 171 16.46 -2.31 -5.81
C PRO A 171 15.44 -1.21 -5.45
N ILE A 172 14.28 -1.60 -4.91
CA ILE A 172 13.15 -0.68 -4.63
C ILE A 172 12.85 -0.62 -3.14
N ILE A 173 12.74 -1.79 -2.49
CA ILE A 173 12.46 -1.86 -1.05
C ILE A 173 13.78 -2.13 -0.34
N SER A 174 14.38 -1.06 0.22
CA SER A 174 15.66 -1.17 0.88
C SER A 174 15.60 -2.08 2.11
N PRO A 175 16.40 -3.15 2.19
CA PRO A 175 16.49 -3.97 3.39
C PRO A 175 17.08 -3.22 4.59
N SER A 176 17.75 -2.07 4.38
CA SER A 176 18.25 -1.21 5.44
C SER A 176 17.17 -0.59 6.33
N ASP A 177 15.92 -0.60 5.88
CA ASP A 177 14.78 -0.14 6.68
C ASP A 177 14.23 -1.21 7.63
N LEU A 178 14.59 -2.48 7.45
CA LEU A 178 14.11 -3.57 8.31
C LEU A 178 14.47 -3.40 9.79
N PRO A 179 15.69 -2.96 10.16
CA PRO A 179 16.03 -2.70 11.57
C PRO A 179 15.24 -1.54 12.20
N ARG A 180 14.55 -0.74 11.40
CA ARG A 180 13.71 0.37 11.86
C ARG A 180 12.28 -0.05 12.21
N LEU A 181 11.92 -1.31 12.00
CA LEU A 181 10.61 -1.85 12.38
C LEU A 181 10.57 -2.13 13.89
N ALA A 182 9.39 -1.98 14.51
CA ALA A 182 9.14 -2.63 15.79
C ALA A 182 9.32 -4.14 15.62
N ALA A 183 9.84 -4.80 16.65
CA ALA A 183 10.12 -6.24 16.64
C ALA A 183 9.21 -7.00 17.64
N PRO A 184 7.87 -7.00 17.47
CA PRO A 184 6.98 -7.80 18.31
C PRO A 184 7.26 -9.30 18.11
N ALA A 185 7.01 -10.10 19.13
CA ALA A 185 7.25 -11.55 19.09
C ALA A 185 6.49 -12.27 17.94
N ALA A 186 5.41 -11.67 17.45
CA ALA A 186 4.62 -12.20 16.34
C ALA A 186 5.24 -11.94 14.96
N LEU A 187 6.27 -11.08 14.85
CA LEU A 187 6.90 -10.72 13.58
C LEU A 187 8.19 -11.52 13.37
N SER A 188 8.29 -12.22 12.26
CA SER A 188 9.52 -12.85 11.76
C SER A 188 9.94 -12.24 10.42
N ILE A 189 11.25 -12.17 10.18
CA ILE A 189 11.83 -11.66 8.93
C ILE A 189 12.69 -12.76 8.31
N VAL A 190 12.41 -13.07 7.05
CA VAL A 190 13.18 -13.98 6.23
C VAL A 190 13.88 -13.17 5.15
N LEU A 191 15.21 -13.21 5.15
CA LEU A 191 16.04 -12.54 4.15
C LEU A 191 16.59 -13.56 3.16
N THR A 192 16.40 -13.28 1.87
CA THR A 192 17.02 -14.05 0.78
C THR A 192 18.18 -13.24 0.19
N PRO A 193 19.26 -13.88 -0.27
CA PRO A 193 20.36 -13.16 -0.94
C PRO A 193 19.90 -12.45 -2.20
N HIS A 194 18.96 -13.06 -2.93
CA HIS A 194 18.41 -12.58 -4.20
C HIS A 194 16.90 -12.72 -4.22
N GLY A 195 16.25 -11.81 -4.95
CA GLY A 195 14.81 -11.75 -5.18
C GLY A 195 14.39 -12.01 -6.60
#